data_f748eb1e43a102db020c063f3b48bafe
#
_entry.id   f748eb1e43a102db020c063f3b48bafe
#
_cell.length_a   1.000
_cell.length_b   1.000
_cell.length_c   1.000
_cell.angle_alpha   90.00
_cell.angle_beta   90.00
_cell.angle_gamma   90.00
#
_symmetry.space_group_name_H-M   'P 1'
#
loop_
_entity.id
_entity.type
_entity.pdbx_description
1 polymer ?
#
loop_
_entity_poly.entity_id
_entity_poly.type
_entity_poly.pdbx_seq_one_letter_code
_entity_poly.pdbx_strand_id
1 'polypeptide(L)'
;MYSSTFIFAKGQFDEAFHRLDQEIAVMAKSIPGYLGEESWENSETGLVSNVYYWESLEALQQLVTHPLHLKAKAAQGNWLAGYQVIVSQVLRTYGDSKISQFLPAAVSA
;
A
#
# COMPACT_ATOMS: atom_id res chain seq x y z
N MET A 1 8.05 -12.33 -5.94
CA MET A 1 7.06 -11.44 -5.29
C MET A 1 7.74 -10.23 -4.71
N TYR A 2 7.11 -9.09 -4.84
CA TYR A 2 7.64 -7.81 -4.37
C TYR A 2 6.61 -7.14 -3.46
N SER A 3 7.09 -6.27 -2.58
CA SER A 3 6.21 -5.45 -1.74
C SER A 3 6.56 -3.99 -1.92
N SER A 4 5.54 -3.15 -1.85
CA SER A 4 5.70 -1.71 -1.72
C SER A 4 5.06 -1.27 -0.41
N THR A 5 5.84 -0.62 0.42
CA THR A 5 5.40 -0.16 1.74
C THR A 5 5.33 1.36 1.73
N PHE A 6 4.16 1.88 2.03
CA PHE A 6 3.91 3.31 2.15
C PHE A 6 3.70 3.65 3.62
N ILE A 7 4.69 4.29 4.22
CA ILE A 7 4.62 4.71 5.62
C ILE A 7 4.33 6.21 5.63
N PHE A 8 3.33 6.63 6.40
CA PHE A 8 2.99 8.05 6.43
C PHE A 8 2.52 8.51 7.81
N ALA A 9 2.73 9.80 8.07
CA ALA A 9 2.16 10.49 9.21
C ALA A 9 0.85 11.15 8.75
N LYS A 10 -0.21 10.99 9.54
CA LYS A 10 -1.51 11.58 9.22
C LYS A 10 -1.45 13.09 9.33
N GLY A 11 -1.92 13.76 8.30
CA GLY A 11 -2.18 15.20 8.32
C GLY A 11 -3.68 15.46 8.47
N GLN A 12 -4.22 16.28 7.59
CA GLN A 12 -5.65 16.57 7.56
C GLN A 12 -6.29 15.91 6.34
N PHE A 13 -7.07 14.87 6.59
CA PHE A 13 -7.79 14.17 5.54
C PHE A 13 -9.14 14.83 5.32
N ASP A 14 -9.43 15.15 4.07
CA ASP A 14 -10.70 15.72 3.66
C ASP A 14 -11.46 14.76 2.73
N GLU A 15 -12.60 15.19 2.22
CA GLU A 15 -13.41 14.37 1.34
C GLU A 15 -12.69 14.04 0.03
N ALA A 16 -11.91 14.97 -0.50
CA ALA A 16 -11.14 14.75 -1.72
C ALA A 16 -10.07 13.65 -1.50
N PHE A 17 -9.43 13.64 -0.34
CA PHE A 17 -8.48 12.57 0.03
C PHE A 17 -9.17 11.22 0.04
N HIS A 18 -10.30 11.10 0.76
CA HIS A 18 -11.01 9.82 0.88
C HIS A 18 -11.49 9.29 -0.46
N ARG A 19 -11.98 10.17 -1.32
CA ARG A 19 -12.42 9.79 -2.67
C ARG A 19 -11.26 9.26 -3.51
N LEU A 20 -10.14 9.97 -3.52
CA LEU A 20 -8.97 9.57 -4.30
C LEU A 20 -8.36 8.28 -3.75
N ASP A 21 -8.31 8.13 -2.44
CA ASP A 21 -7.82 6.92 -1.77
C ASP A 21 -8.64 5.69 -2.18
N GLN A 22 -9.97 5.80 -2.21
CA GLN A 22 -10.85 4.74 -2.67
C GLN A 22 -10.66 4.41 -4.14
N GLU A 23 -10.52 5.42 -4.99
CA GLU A 23 -10.30 5.23 -6.42
C GLU A 23 -8.98 4.49 -6.68
N ILE A 24 -7.93 4.86 -5.95
CA ILE A 24 -6.62 4.19 -6.05
C ILE A 24 -6.72 2.73 -5.56
N ALA A 25 -7.43 2.48 -4.47
CA ALA A 25 -7.59 1.13 -3.95
C ALA A 25 -8.31 0.21 -4.97
N VAL A 26 -9.35 0.70 -5.60
CA VAL A 26 -10.06 -0.04 -6.65
C VAL A 26 -9.17 -0.27 -7.87
N MET A 27 -8.45 0.76 -8.31
CA MET A 27 -7.54 0.68 -9.45
C MET A 27 -6.42 -0.32 -9.18
N ALA A 28 -5.80 -0.29 -7.99
CA ALA A 28 -4.71 -1.19 -7.62
C ALA A 28 -5.14 -2.66 -7.73
N LYS A 29 -6.34 -2.97 -7.25
CA LYS A 29 -6.89 -4.33 -7.31
C LYS A 29 -7.14 -4.82 -8.73
N SER A 30 -7.30 -3.92 -9.68
CA SER A 30 -7.52 -4.26 -11.09
C SER A 30 -6.22 -4.52 -11.86
N ILE A 31 -5.06 -4.19 -11.30
CA ILE A 31 -3.78 -4.39 -11.99
C ILE A 31 -3.43 -5.88 -12.01
N PRO A 32 -3.16 -6.47 -13.17
CA PRO A 32 -2.66 -7.83 -13.23
C PRO A 32 -1.35 -7.95 -12.43
N GLY A 33 -1.30 -8.91 -11.50
CA GLY A 33 -0.16 -9.08 -10.62
C GLY A 33 -0.34 -8.46 -9.23
N TYR A 34 -1.46 -7.80 -8.96
CA TYR A 34 -1.82 -7.42 -7.60
C TYR A 34 -2.07 -8.68 -6.76
N LEU A 35 -1.40 -8.81 -5.62
CA LEU A 35 -1.47 -10.00 -4.78
C LEU A 35 -2.13 -9.76 -3.42
N GLY A 36 -2.44 -8.54 -3.08
CA GLY A 36 -3.09 -8.20 -1.82
C GLY A 36 -2.44 -7.01 -1.12
N GLU A 37 -3.04 -6.64 0.00
CA GLU A 37 -2.57 -5.51 0.79
C GLU A 37 -2.89 -5.71 2.26
N GLU A 38 -2.16 -4.99 3.10
CA GLU A 38 -2.39 -4.94 4.54
C GLU A 38 -2.04 -3.56 5.06
N SER A 39 -2.63 -3.18 6.19
CA SER A 39 -2.41 -1.86 6.79
C SER A 39 -2.18 -2.03 8.28
N TRP A 40 -1.17 -1.32 8.78
CA TRP A 40 -0.77 -1.37 10.18
C TRP A 40 -0.60 0.04 10.73
N GLU A 41 -0.91 0.23 12.00
CA GLU A 41 -0.70 1.50 12.68
C GLU A 41 0.18 1.29 13.90
N ASN A 42 1.21 2.13 14.06
CA ASN A 42 2.05 2.14 15.24
C ASN A 42 1.42 3.05 16.28
N SER A 43 1.00 2.47 17.42
CA SER A 43 0.30 3.23 18.47
C SER A 43 1.18 4.26 19.19
N GLU A 44 2.51 4.08 19.17
CA GLU A 44 3.43 5.01 19.83
C GLU A 44 3.73 6.23 18.97
N THR A 45 3.86 6.05 17.66
CA THR A 45 4.25 7.12 16.74
C THR A 45 3.08 7.70 15.97
N GLY A 46 1.96 6.98 15.88
CA GLY A 46 0.83 7.33 15.04
C GLY A 46 1.06 7.09 13.55
N LEU A 47 2.22 6.54 13.17
CA LEU A 47 2.51 6.26 11.76
C LEU A 47 1.67 5.09 11.26
N VAL A 48 1.21 5.21 10.01
CA VAL A 48 0.48 4.15 9.30
C VAL A 48 1.38 3.56 8.24
N SER A 49 1.32 2.24 8.09
CA SER A 49 2.06 1.51 7.07
C SER A 49 1.09 0.71 6.21
N ASN A 50 0.98 1.07 4.93
CA ASN A 50 0.21 0.31 3.95
C ASN A 50 1.17 -0.51 3.11
N VAL A 51 0.98 -1.82 3.07
CA VAL A 51 1.83 -2.74 2.33
C VAL A 51 1.04 -3.37 1.20
N TYR A 52 1.53 -3.23 -0.03
CA TYR A 52 0.97 -3.89 -1.21
C TYR A 52 1.93 -4.97 -1.68
N TYR A 53 1.39 -6.10 -2.10
CA TYR A 53 2.16 -7.21 -2.65
C TYR A 53 1.91 -7.36 -4.14
N TRP A 54 2.97 -7.60 -4.90
CA TRP A 54 2.97 -7.61 -6.37
C TRP A 54 3.70 -8.84 -6.89
N GLU A 55 3.15 -9.43 -7.95
CA GLU A 55 3.79 -10.56 -8.62
C GLU A 55 5.12 -10.14 -9.27
N SER A 56 5.20 -8.91 -9.77
CA SER A 56 6.36 -8.40 -10.50
C SER A 56 6.57 -6.90 -10.25
N LEU A 57 7.77 -6.40 -10.58
CA LEU A 57 8.04 -4.97 -10.58
C LEU A 57 7.23 -4.23 -11.63
N GLU A 58 6.92 -4.87 -12.76
CA GLU A 58 6.09 -4.29 -13.80
C GLU A 58 4.68 -4.00 -13.30
N ALA A 59 4.10 -4.90 -12.48
CA ALA A 59 2.79 -4.68 -11.87
C ALA A 59 2.83 -3.47 -10.93
N LEU A 60 3.84 -3.39 -10.07
CA LEU A 60 4.04 -2.23 -9.19
C LEU A 60 4.18 -0.94 -10.00
N GLN A 61 4.92 -0.98 -11.10
CA GLN A 61 5.13 0.18 -11.96
C GLN A 61 3.83 0.70 -12.56
N GLN A 62 2.89 -0.18 -12.88
CA GLN A 62 1.56 0.22 -13.36
C GLN A 62 0.80 1.05 -12.33
N LEU A 63 0.93 0.73 -11.04
CA LEU A 63 0.36 1.57 -9.98
C LEU A 63 1.05 2.92 -9.93
N VAL A 64 2.38 2.92 -9.85
CA VAL A 64 3.18 4.13 -9.64
C VAL A 64 3.00 5.15 -10.76
N THR A 65 2.84 4.70 -12.00
CA THR A 65 2.68 5.57 -13.18
C THR A 65 1.23 5.87 -13.54
N HIS A 66 0.26 5.25 -12.84
CA HIS A 66 -1.14 5.50 -13.13
C HIS A 66 -1.53 6.97 -12.82
N PRO A 67 -2.35 7.61 -13.67
CA PRO A 67 -2.76 9.01 -13.45
C PRO A 67 -3.34 9.29 -12.07
N LEU A 68 -4.12 8.37 -11.50
CA LEU A 68 -4.68 8.53 -10.15
C LEU A 68 -3.58 8.60 -9.09
N HIS A 69 -2.56 7.75 -9.21
CA HIS A 69 -1.42 7.74 -8.29
C HIS A 69 -0.58 9.01 -8.43
N LEU A 70 -0.35 9.46 -9.65
CA LEU A 70 0.39 10.70 -9.91
C LEU A 70 -0.35 11.91 -9.33
N LYS A 71 -1.67 11.93 -9.43
CA LYS A 71 -2.51 12.97 -8.84
C LYS A 71 -2.37 12.98 -7.31
N ALA A 72 -2.41 11.81 -6.68
CA ALA A 72 -2.24 11.69 -5.24
C ALA A 72 -0.85 12.16 -4.79
N LYS A 73 0.19 11.78 -5.53
CA LYS A 73 1.56 12.20 -5.25
C LYS A 73 1.72 13.71 -5.32
N ALA A 74 1.10 14.34 -6.31
CA ALA A 74 1.16 15.80 -6.46
C ALA A 74 0.45 16.54 -5.33
N ALA A 75 -0.65 15.96 -4.79
CA ALA A 75 -1.49 16.60 -3.77
C ALA A 75 -1.16 16.16 -2.33
N GLN A 76 -0.21 15.22 -2.14
CA GLN A 76 0.01 14.60 -0.84
C GLN A 76 0.33 15.58 0.29
N GLY A 77 1.01 16.69 -0.01
CA GLY A 77 1.35 17.69 0.99
C GLY A 77 0.14 18.36 1.64
N ASN A 78 -1.05 18.28 1.01
CA ASN A 78 -2.28 18.79 1.59
C ASN A 78 -2.83 17.87 2.69
N TRP A 79 -2.44 16.59 2.70
CA TRP A 79 -3.08 15.57 3.51
C TRP A 79 -2.13 14.85 4.46
N LEU A 80 -0.85 14.71 4.10
CA LEU A 80 0.13 13.95 4.88
C LEU A 80 1.12 14.89 5.56
N ALA A 81 1.50 14.56 6.79
CA ALA A 81 2.55 15.27 7.52
C ALA A 81 3.94 14.72 7.20
N GLY A 82 4.04 13.73 6.33
CA GLY A 82 5.28 13.12 5.87
C GLY A 82 5.03 11.70 5.39
N TYR A 83 5.93 11.19 4.56
CA TYR A 83 5.82 9.81 4.07
C TYR A 83 7.17 9.25 3.65
N GLN A 84 7.24 7.92 3.58
CA GLN A 84 8.37 7.17 3.07
C GLN A 84 7.85 5.98 2.29
N VAL A 85 8.44 5.70 1.13
CA VAL A 85 8.12 4.52 0.34
C VAL A 85 9.32 3.57 0.35
N ILE A 86 9.05 2.29 0.59
CA ILE A 86 10.07 1.24 0.57
C ILE A 86 9.59 0.17 -0.39
N VAL A 87 10.41 -0.16 -1.39
CA VAL A 87 10.14 -1.26 -2.32
C VAL A 87 11.11 -2.38 -1.98
N SER A 88 10.59 -3.60 -1.79
CA SER A 88 11.37 -4.75 -1.36
C SER A 88 11.02 -5.97 -2.19
N GLN A 89 11.97 -6.89 -2.32
CA GLN A 89 11.69 -8.22 -2.82
C GLN A 89 11.42 -9.14 -1.61
N VAL A 90 10.32 -9.88 -1.67
CA VAL A 90 10.00 -10.88 -0.64
C VAL A 90 10.74 -12.16 -0.98
N LEU A 91 11.68 -12.54 -0.14
CA LEU A 91 12.51 -13.73 -0.39
C LEU A 91 11.78 -14.99 0.00
N ARG A 92 11.02 -14.98 1.09
CA ARG A 92 10.20 -16.12 1.54
C ARG A 92 9.25 -15.67 2.64
N THR A 93 8.22 -16.48 2.87
CA THR A 93 7.32 -16.33 4.01
C THR A 93 7.20 -17.70 4.70
N TYR A 94 7.04 -17.67 6.02
CA TYR A 94 6.72 -18.87 6.79
C TYR A 94 6.03 -18.46 8.10
N GLY A 95 5.23 -19.34 8.64
CA GLY A 95 4.50 -19.11 9.87
C GLY A 95 3.79 -20.36 10.34
N ASP A 96 3.01 -20.26 11.41
CA ASP A 96 2.27 -21.39 11.99
C ASP A 96 0.81 -21.45 11.53
N SER A 97 0.42 -20.59 10.61
CA SER A 97 -0.93 -20.47 10.04
C SER A 97 -2.01 -19.93 10.99
N LYS A 98 -1.66 -19.58 12.20
CA LYS A 98 -2.66 -19.14 13.19
C LYS A 98 -3.24 -17.75 12.90
N ILE A 99 -2.51 -16.92 12.15
CA ILE A 99 -2.97 -15.58 11.75
C ILE A 99 -3.21 -15.46 10.25
N SER A 100 -3.17 -16.56 9.51
CA SER A 100 -3.31 -16.55 8.04
C SER A 100 -4.58 -15.84 7.55
N GLN A 101 -5.67 -15.96 8.30
CA GLN A 101 -6.95 -15.33 7.94
C GLN A 101 -6.91 -13.81 7.96
N PHE A 102 -5.92 -13.22 8.62
CA PHE A 102 -5.77 -11.76 8.72
C PHE A 102 -4.79 -11.19 7.70
N LEU A 103 -4.16 -12.04 6.90
CA LEU A 103 -3.11 -11.65 5.95
C LEU A 103 -3.53 -11.96 4.51
N PRO A 104 -2.97 -11.24 3.52
CA PRO A 104 -3.17 -11.61 2.12
C PRO A 104 -2.70 -13.05 1.86
N ALA A 105 -3.43 -13.76 1.01
CA ALA A 105 -3.14 -15.18 0.71
C ALA A 105 -1.70 -15.39 0.22
N ALA A 106 -1.15 -14.43 -0.53
CA ALA A 106 0.20 -14.55 -1.08
C ALA A 106 1.30 -14.64 -0.01
N VAL A 107 1.05 -14.15 1.21
CA VAL A 107 2.04 -14.13 2.30
C VAL A 107 1.61 -14.93 3.52
N SER A 108 0.48 -15.63 3.45
CA SER A 108 -0.08 -16.36 4.60
C SER A 108 0.19 -17.87 4.55
N ALA A 109 0.80 -18.34 3.49
CA ALA A 109 1.14 -19.75 3.31
C ALA A 109 2.49 -20.10 3.92
#